data_cc4382ce9a68a7b1f9ca658e464e461c
#
_entry.id   cc4382ce9a68a7b1f9ca658e464e461c
#
_cell.length_a   1.000
_cell.length_b   1.000
_cell.length_c   1.000
_cell.angle_alpha   90.00
_cell.angle_beta   90.00
_cell.angle_gamma   90.00
#
_symmetry.space_group_name_H-M   'P 1'
#
loop_
_entity.id
_entity.type
_entity.pdbx_description
1 polymer ?
#
loop_
_entity_poly.entity_id
_entity_poly.type
_entity_poly.pdbx_seq_one_letter_code
_entity_poly.pdbx_strand_id
1 'polypeptide(L)'
;MDGFIGDTTALLARTPELLRTLLIGLPQAWTDTPDTADGWRPRDVVGHLITGEQTDWMVRTRRILEHGTSVAFDRFERFAMLERDAGVPLDELVERFARLRNANLAALRELITDADLERRGLHPSLGEVSLRELLATWAVHDLDHIGQIYAGLAGSHDAEVGPWREYLGILLRREDPAAVAG
;
A
#
# COMPACT_ATOMS: atom_id res chain seq x y z
N MET A 1 23.89 3.36 -1.68
CA MET A 1 23.01 4.55 -1.58
C MET A 1 22.66 4.68 -0.11
N ASP A 2 23.46 5.46 0.58
CA ASP A 2 23.25 5.74 2.00
C ASP A 2 22.38 7.01 2.06
N GLY A 3 21.35 7.01 2.88
CA GLY A 3 20.45 8.14 3.06
C GLY A 3 18.98 7.78 2.97
N PHE A 4 18.12 8.75 3.30
CA PHE A 4 16.67 8.55 3.44
C PHE A 4 16.01 7.95 2.18
N ILE A 5 16.34 8.44 0.99
CA ILE A 5 15.78 7.91 -0.27
C ILE A 5 16.22 6.46 -0.48
N GLY A 6 17.50 6.15 -0.23
CA GLY A 6 18.03 4.81 -0.35
C GLY A 6 17.33 3.80 0.57
N ASP A 7 17.20 4.14 1.84
CA ASP A 7 16.58 3.29 2.86
C ASP A 7 15.09 3.07 2.55
N THR A 8 14.37 4.14 2.21
CA THR A 8 12.94 4.09 1.86
C THR A 8 12.71 3.23 0.61
N THR A 9 13.47 3.45 -0.46
CA THR A 9 13.35 2.67 -1.70
C THR A 9 13.77 1.22 -1.54
N ALA A 10 14.71 0.91 -0.64
CA ALA A 10 15.11 -0.46 -0.32
C ALA A 10 13.99 -1.26 0.36
N LEU A 11 13.17 -0.62 1.22
CA LEU A 11 11.97 -1.24 1.78
C LEU A 11 10.92 -1.47 0.70
N LEU A 12 10.56 -0.42 -0.04
CA LEU A 12 9.55 -0.46 -1.10
C LEU A 12 9.85 -1.51 -2.18
N ALA A 13 11.13 -1.73 -2.50
CA ALA A 13 11.56 -2.73 -3.47
C ALA A 13 11.31 -4.18 -3.03
N ARG A 14 11.04 -4.42 -1.75
CA ARG A 14 10.77 -5.77 -1.20
C ARG A 14 9.31 -6.17 -1.30
N THR A 15 8.40 -5.21 -1.32
CA THR A 15 6.95 -5.46 -1.32
C THR A 15 6.49 -6.36 -2.47
N PRO A 16 6.95 -6.23 -3.72
CA PRO A 16 6.53 -7.12 -4.81
C PRO A 16 6.85 -8.58 -4.55
N GLU A 17 8.06 -8.88 -4.10
CA GLU A 17 8.47 -10.27 -3.84
C GLU A 17 7.78 -10.84 -2.59
N LEU A 18 7.55 -10.02 -1.58
CA LEU A 18 6.77 -10.40 -0.41
C LEU A 18 5.35 -10.80 -0.80
N LEU A 19 4.65 -9.97 -1.59
CA LEU A 19 3.30 -10.27 -2.05
C LEU A 19 3.26 -11.53 -2.93
N ARG A 20 4.24 -11.69 -3.81
CA ARG A 20 4.37 -12.89 -4.65
C ARG A 20 4.49 -14.16 -3.80
N THR A 21 5.44 -14.16 -2.87
CA THR A 21 5.70 -15.31 -2.00
C THR A 21 4.54 -15.61 -1.07
N LEU A 22 3.85 -14.58 -0.60
CA LEU A 22 2.76 -14.73 0.37
C LEU A 22 1.44 -15.17 -0.28
N LEU A 23 1.13 -14.71 -1.49
CA LEU A 23 -0.22 -14.82 -2.06
C LEU A 23 -0.34 -15.80 -3.22
N ILE A 24 0.70 -15.95 -4.06
CA ILE A 24 0.61 -16.79 -5.24
C ILE A 24 0.62 -18.26 -4.84
N GLY A 25 -0.33 -19.01 -5.37
CA GLY A 25 -0.47 -20.45 -5.10
C GLY A 25 -1.25 -20.78 -3.84
N LEU A 26 -1.71 -19.81 -3.05
CA LEU A 26 -2.63 -20.06 -1.95
C LEU A 26 -4.02 -20.47 -2.48
N PRO A 27 -4.71 -21.38 -1.78
CA PRO A 27 -6.12 -21.64 -2.05
C PRO A 27 -6.97 -20.37 -1.93
N GLN A 28 -7.99 -20.24 -2.76
CA GLN A 28 -8.88 -19.07 -2.79
C GLN A 28 -9.52 -18.75 -1.43
N ALA A 29 -9.81 -19.77 -0.62
CA ALA A 29 -10.37 -19.57 0.72
C ALA A 29 -9.50 -18.66 1.60
N TRP A 30 -8.17 -18.63 1.41
CA TRP A 30 -7.28 -17.74 2.13
C TRP A 30 -7.32 -16.30 1.61
N THR A 31 -7.46 -16.14 0.31
CA THR A 31 -7.34 -14.83 -0.34
C THR A 31 -8.67 -14.08 -0.50
N ASP A 32 -9.80 -14.77 -0.25
CA ASP A 32 -11.14 -14.18 -0.31
C ASP A 32 -11.72 -13.79 1.06
N THR A 33 -10.98 -14.02 2.15
CA THR A 33 -11.37 -13.59 3.50
C THR A 33 -10.93 -12.16 3.74
N PRO A 34 -11.86 -11.22 4.05
CA PRO A 34 -11.51 -9.84 4.34
C PRO A 34 -10.81 -9.70 5.71
N ASP A 35 -10.07 -8.62 5.90
CA ASP A 35 -9.37 -8.30 7.15
C ASP A 35 -10.34 -8.02 8.32
N THR A 36 -11.48 -7.42 8.02
CA THR A 36 -12.60 -7.18 8.96
C THR A 36 -13.93 -7.54 8.28
N ALA A 37 -15.05 -7.53 9.01
CA ALA A 37 -16.37 -7.89 8.47
C ALA A 37 -16.75 -7.06 7.22
N ASP A 38 -16.42 -5.77 7.21
CA ASP A 38 -16.69 -4.83 6.11
C ASP A 38 -15.38 -4.40 5.40
N GLY A 39 -14.29 -5.13 5.64
CA GLY A 39 -12.96 -4.80 5.16
C GLY A 39 -12.64 -5.32 3.77
N TRP A 40 -11.39 -5.21 3.40
CA TRP A 40 -10.87 -5.64 2.11
C TRP A 40 -10.27 -7.04 2.18
N ARG A 41 -10.50 -7.81 1.14
CA ARG A 41 -9.81 -9.08 0.93
C ARG A 41 -8.36 -8.83 0.51
N PRO A 42 -7.43 -9.77 0.72
CA PRO A 42 -6.05 -9.63 0.22
C PRO A 42 -5.94 -9.15 -1.22
N ARG A 43 -6.80 -9.64 -2.12
CA ARG A 43 -6.83 -9.19 -3.52
C ARG A 43 -7.24 -7.72 -3.69
N ASP A 44 -8.16 -7.23 -2.87
CA ASP A 44 -8.63 -5.85 -2.93
C ASP A 44 -7.52 -4.90 -2.44
N VAL A 45 -6.77 -5.33 -1.42
CA VAL A 45 -5.58 -4.62 -0.94
C VAL A 45 -4.51 -4.51 -2.04
N VAL A 46 -4.22 -5.59 -2.77
CA VAL A 46 -3.29 -5.54 -3.90
C VAL A 46 -3.78 -4.56 -4.99
N GLY A 47 -5.08 -4.58 -5.28
CA GLY A 47 -5.70 -3.61 -6.20
C GLY A 47 -5.56 -2.16 -5.72
N HIS A 48 -5.71 -1.91 -4.41
CA HIS A 48 -5.50 -0.60 -3.81
C HIS A 48 -4.03 -0.14 -3.93
N LEU A 49 -3.07 -1.03 -3.65
CA LEU A 49 -1.66 -0.72 -3.88
C LEU A 49 -1.36 -0.37 -5.35
N ILE A 50 -1.97 -1.08 -6.31
CA ILE A 50 -1.88 -0.74 -7.74
C ILE A 50 -2.41 0.67 -8.00
N THR A 51 -3.53 1.05 -7.38
CA THR A 51 -4.09 2.40 -7.53
C THR A 51 -3.10 3.45 -7.04
N GLY A 52 -2.45 3.24 -5.89
CA GLY A 52 -1.39 4.11 -5.37
C GLY A 52 -0.22 4.26 -6.35
N GLU A 53 0.22 3.16 -6.96
CA GLU A 53 1.30 3.20 -7.95
C GLU A 53 0.94 4.00 -9.22
N GLN A 54 -0.32 3.95 -9.62
CA GLN A 54 -0.76 4.59 -10.85
C GLN A 54 -1.12 6.07 -10.69
N THR A 55 -1.72 6.43 -9.54
CA THR A 55 -2.40 7.72 -9.42
C THR A 55 -1.90 8.59 -8.26
N ASP A 56 -1.05 8.05 -7.37
CA ASP A 56 -0.69 8.75 -6.15
C ASP A 56 0.80 9.10 -6.08
N TRP A 57 1.66 8.18 -5.72
CA TRP A 57 3.03 8.42 -5.30
C TRP A 57 3.86 9.24 -6.28
N MET A 58 4.01 8.77 -7.51
CA MET A 58 4.81 9.46 -8.53
C MET A 58 4.10 10.68 -9.09
N VAL A 59 2.76 10.68 -9.14
CA VAL A 59 1.97 11.83 -9.57
C VAL A 59 2.16 13.00 -8.59
N ARG A 60 2.06 12.73 -7.28
CA ARG A 60 2.29 13.74 -6.23
C ARG A 60 3.75 14.19 -6.17
N THR A 61 4.70 13.26 -6.32
CA THR A 61 6.12 13.60 -6.39
C THR A 61 6.39 14.63 -7.50
N ARG A 62 5.90 14.36 -8.73
CA ARG A 62 6.05 15.30 -9.86
C ARG A 62 5.37 16.64 -9.57
N ARG A 63 4.16 16.62 -9.00
CA ARG A 63 3.42 17.83 -8.66
C ARG A 63 4.17 18.70 -7.65
N ILE A 64 4.79 18.10 -6.63
CA ILE A 64 5.67 18.81 -5.69
C ILE A 64 6.82 19.50 -6.43
N LEU A 65 7.48 18.78 -7.34
CA LEU A 65 8.63 19.31 -8.08
C LEU A 65 8.26 20.41 -9.07
N GLU A 66 7.12 20.30 -9.72
CA GLU A 66 6.71 21.22 -10.80
C GLU A 66 5.96 22.44 -10.27
N HIS A 67 5.12 22.26 -9.25
CA HIS A 67 4.16 23.28 -8.82
C HIS A 67 4.30 23.71 -7.35
N GLY A 68 5.05 22.96 -6.55
CA GLY A 68 5.12 23.25 -5.11
C GLY A 68 3.72 23.22 -4.48
N THR A 69 3.40 24.24 -3.70
CA THR A 69 2.10 24.38 -3.02
C THR A 69 1.05 25.13 -3.85
N SER A 70 1.38 25.57 -5.08
CA SER A 70 0.44 26.35 -5.91
C SER A 70 -0.69 25.52 -6.52
N VAL A 71 -0.52 24.18 -6.63
CA VAL A 71 -1.52 23.25 -7.17
C VAL A 71 -1.70 22.10 -6.18
N ALA A 72 -2.89 21.98 -5.61
CA ALA A 72 -3.21 20.88 -4.70
C ALA A 72 -3.18 19.51 -5.40
N PHE A 73 -2.90 18.46 -4.64
CA PHE A 73 -3.03 17.08 -5.12
C PHE A 73 -4.48 16.77 -5.45
N ASP A 74 -4.69 15.88 -6.43
CA ASP A 74 -6.00 15.30 -6.67
C ASP A 74 -6.42 14.41 -5.50
N ARG A 75 -7.72 14.24 -5.31
CA ARG A 75 -8.26 13.29 -4.33
C ARG A 75 -7.91 11.87 -4.76
N PHE A 76 -7.52 11.07 -3.80
CA PHE A 76 -7.25 9.67 -4.03
C PHE A 76 -8.55 8.84 -4.08
N GLU A 77 -8.75 8.12 -5.19
CA GLU A 77 -9.94 7.29 -5.41
C GLU A 77 -9.75 5.90 -4.76
N ARG A 78 -9.94 5.87 -3.45
CA ARG A 78 -9.64 4.73 -2.58
C ARG A 78 -10.26 3.41 -3.03
N PHE A 79 -11.43 3.44 -3.64
CA PHE A 79 -12.22 2.27 -4.01
C PHE A 79 -12.19 1.94 -5.52
N ALA A 80 -11.42 2.66 -6.31
CA ALA A 80 -11.34 2.47 -7.77
C ALA A 80 -10.98 1.03 -8.19
N MET A 81 -10.24 0.30 -7.34
CA MET A 81 -9.84 -1.08 -7.62
C MET A 81 -11.01 -2.06 -7.60
N LEU A 82 -12.08 -1.82 -6.84
CA LEU A 82 -13.21 -2.76 -6.72
C LEU A 82 -13.89 -3.02 -8.05
N GLU A 83 -14.05 -1.98 -8.87
CA GLU A 83 -14.61 -2.09 -10.22
C GLU A 83 -13.53 -2.47 -11.24
N ARG A 84 -12.39 -1.77 -11.24
CA ARG A 84 -11.29 -1.96 -12.19
C ARG A 84 -10.76 -3.39 -12.22
N ASP A 85 -10.62 -4.01 -11.04
CA ASP A 85 -9.96 -5.30 -10.87
C ASP A 85 -10.97 -6.45 -10.62
N ALA A 86 -12.26 -6.20 -10.82
CA ALA A 86 -13.29 -7.21 -10.71
C ALA A 86 -13.00 -8.39 -11.66
N GLY A 87 -12.88 -9.60 -11.08
CA GLY A 87 -12.62 -10.82 -11.86
C GLY A 87 -11.20 -11.01 -12.38
N VAL A 88 -10.28 -10.06 -12.16
CA VAL A 88 -8.86 -10.24 -12.51
C VAL A 88 -8.21 -11.27 -11.58
N PRO A 89 -7.46 -12.28 -12.07
CA PRO A 89 -6.74 -13.23 -11.24
C PRO A 89 -5.75 -12.55 -10.29
N LEU A 90 -5.60 -13.09 -9.07
CA LEU A 90 -4.73 -12.50 -8.05
C LEU A 90 -3.25 -12.45 -8.46
N ASP A 91 -2.78 -13.49 -9.12
CA ASP A 91 -1.42 -13.56 -9.66
C ASP A 91 -1.15 -12.47 -10.70
N GLU A 92 -2.12 -12.17 -11.56
CA GLU A 92 -2.04 -11.06 -12.51
C GLU A 92 -1.98 -9.71 -11.81
N LEU A 93 -2.76 -9.51 -10.73
CA LEU A 93 -2.71 -8.29 -9.90
C LEU A 93 -1.33 -8.13 -9.25
N VAL A 94 -0.80 -9.18 -8.64
CA VAL A 94 0.53 -9.15 -8.00
C VAL A 94 1.62 -8.82 -9.00
N GLU A 95 1.60 -9.44 -10.18
CA GLU A 95 2.58 -9.15 -11.23
C GLU A 95 2.41 -7.73 -11.82
N ARG A 96 1.19 -7.24 -11.93
CA ARG A 96 0.91 -5.85 -12.34
C ARG A 96 1.45 -4.85 -11.33
N PHE A 97 1.22 -5.08 -10.04
CA PHE A 97 1.80 -4.28 -8.97
C PHE A 97 3.33 -4.26 -9.04
N ALA A 98 3.95 -5.44 -9.19
CA ALA A 98 5.40 -5.57 -9.27
C ALA A 98 6.00 -4.75 -10.43
N ARG A 99 5.39 -4.80 -11.61
CA ARG A 99 5.84 -4.01 -12.77
C ARG A 99 5.73 -2.51 -12.52
N LEU A 100 4.61 -2.04 -11.95
CA LEU A 100 4.39 -0.63 -11.65
C LEU A 100 5.38 -0.13 -10.60
N ARG A 101 5.54 -0.85 -9.48
CA ARG A 101 6.48 -0.52 -8.42
C ARG A 101 7.91 -0.41 -8.94
N ASN A 102 8.37 -1.38 -9.71
CA ASN A 102 9.73 -1.36 -10.26
C ASN A 102 9.94 -0.17 -11.19
N ALA A 103 8.99 0.15 -12.06
CA ALA A 103 9.04 1.32 -12.93
C ALA A 103 9.06 2.63 -12.15
N ASN A 104 8.21 2.75 -11.12
CA ASN A 104 8.14 3.94 -10.29
C ASN A 104 9.42 4.15 -9.46
N LEU A 105 9.99 3.09 -8.88
CA LEU A 105 11.25 3.20 -8.15
C LEU A 105 12.44 3.56 -9.07
N ALA A 106 12.45 3.07 -10.29
CA ALA A 106 13.45 3.47 -11.28
C ALA A 106 13.31 4.96 -11.61
N ALA A 107 12.09 5.40 -11.94
CA ALA A 107 11.81 6.80 -12.25
C ALA A 107 12.09 7.74 -11.06
N LEU A 108 11.78 7.32 -9.83
CA LEU A 108 12.04 8.11 -8.63
C LEU A 108 13.55 8.40 -8.46
N ARG A 109 14.40 7.40 -8.65
CA ARG A 109 15.87 7.53 -8.52
C ARG A 109 16.48 8.50 -9.53
N GLU A 110 15.85 8.64 -10.69
CA GLU A 110 16.29 9.59 -11.73
C GLU A 110 15.74 11.00 -11.49
N LEU A 111 14.61 11.10 -10.80
CA LEU A 111 13.84 12.33 -10.68
C LEU A 111 14.26 13.20 -9.50
N ILE A 112 14.66 12.60 -8.36
CA ILE A 112 14.90 13.31 -7.10
C ILE A 112 16.27 12.99 -6.50
N THR A 113 16.73 13.94 -5.69
CA THR A 113 17.90 13.84 -4.81
C THR A 113 17.53 14.22 -3.38
N ASP A 114 18.43 14.01 -2.43
CA ASP A 114 18.21 14.41 -1.03
C ASP A 114 17.96 15.91 -0.87
N ALA A 115 18.41 16.74 -1.81
CA ALA A 115 18.15 18.18 -1.81
C ALA A 115 16.68 18.55 -2.06
N ASP A 116 15.91 17.64 -2.67
CA ASP A 116 14.50 17.85 -2.98
C ASP A 116 13.55 17.50 -1.82
N LEU A 117 14.05 16.81 -0.78
CA LEU A 117 13.23 16.21 0.28
C LEU A 117 12.42 17.24 1.08
N GLU A 118 12.91 18.48 1.19
CA GLU A 118 12.22 19.56 1.90
C GLU A 118 11.27 20.39 1.00
N ARG A 119 11.19 20.05 -0.29
CA ARG A 119 10.20 20.68 -1.18
C ARG A 119 8.80 20.28 -0.77
N ARG A 120 7.86 21.23 -0.87
CA ARG A 120 6.51 21.09 -0.35
C ARG A 120 5.48 21.01 -1.47
N GLY A 121 4.40 20.27 -1.22
CA GLY A 121 3.17 20.25 -2.00
C GLY A 121 1.96 20.54 -1.11
N LEU A 122 0.79 20.65 -1.71
CA LEU A 122 -0.47 20.94 -1.02
C LEU A 122 -1.39 19.71 -1.08
N HIS A 123 -1.54 19.05 0.07
CA HIS A 123 -2.52 17.95 0.20
C HIS A 123 -3.92 18.53 0.44
N PRO A 124 -4.99 18.03 -0.23
CA PRO A 124 -6.33 18.63 -0.18
C PRO A 124 -6.98 18.63 1.22
N SER A 125 -6.54 17.75 2.12
CA SER A 125 -7.09 17.61 3.47
C SER A 125 -6.09 17.88 4.59
N LEU A 126 -4.78 17.68 4.35
CA LEU A 126 -3.73 17.79 5.38
C LEU A 126 -2.95 19.10 5.31
N GLY A 127 -3.18 19.93 4.26
CA GLY A 127 -2.40 21.14 4.05
C GLY A 127 -1.04 20.87 3.42
N GLU A 128 -0.03 21.65 3.77
CA GLU A 128 1.32 21.51 3.22
C GLU A 128 2.00 20.24 3.75
N VAL A 129 2.58 19.48 2.83
CA VAL A 129 3.37 18.29 3.11
C VAL A 129 4.69 18.34 2.35
N SER A 130 5.76 17.80 2.91
CA SER A 130 7.07 17.71 2.25
C SER A 130 7.18 16.43 1.38
N LEU A 131 8.13 16.44 0.44
CA LEU A 131 8.46 15.25 -0.33
C LEU A 131 8.98 14.11 0.57
N ARG A 132 9.72 14.45 1.63
CA ARG A 132 10.16 13.50 2.65
C ARG A 132 8.98 12.78 3.31
N GLU A 133 7.96 13.54 3.73
CA GLU A 133 6.74 12.99 4.34
C GLU A 133 5.96 12.11 3.36
N LEU A 134 5.86 12.51 2.09
CA LEU A 134 5.22 11.70 1.05
C LEU A 134 5.93 10.35 0.87
N LEU A 135 7.26 10.33 0.77
CA LEU A 135 8.03 9.10 0.59
C LEU A 135 8.00 8.20 1.84
N ALA A 136 8.07 8.80 3.04
CA ALA A 136 7.88 8.06 4.29
C ALA A 136 6.50 7.43 4.36
N THR A 137 5.47 8.18 3.97
CA THR A 137 4.09 7.69 3.91
C THR A 137 3.97 6.52 2.94
N TRP A 138 4.57 6.58 1.76
CA TRP A 138 4.59 5.47 0.80
C TRP A 138 5.10 4.17 1.44
N ALA A 139 6.25 4.24 2.14
CA ALA A 139 6.83 3.08 2.79
C ALA A 139 5.96 2.53 3.94
N VAL A 140 5.42 3.42 4.77
CA VAL A 140 4.56 3.02 5.91
C VAL A 140 3.21 2.49 5.42
N HIS A 141 2.65 3.06 4.34
CA HIS A 141 1.43 2.60 3.70
C HIS A 141 1.57 1.14 3.19
N ASP A 142 2.70 0.79 2.59
CA ASP A 142 2.96 -0.61 2.23
C ASP A 142 2.92 -1.53 3.46
N LEU A 143 3.57 -1.14 4.55
CA LEU A 143 3.61 -1.94 5.78
C LEU A 143 2.22 -2.10 6.40
N ASP A 144 1.41 -1.04 6.39
CA ASP A 144 0.04 -1.07 6.89
C ASP A 144 -0.82 -2.05 6.08
N HIS A 145 -0.78 -1.95 4.75
CA HIS A 145 -1.51 -2.85 3.87
C HIS A 145 -1.01 -4.29 3.86
N ILE A 146 0.28 -4.52 4.06
CA ILE A 146 0.82 -5.86 4.33
C ILE A 146 0.22 -6.42 5.63
N GLY A 147 0.13 -5.60 6.68
CA GLY A 147 -0.54 -5.96 7.93
C GLY A 147 -2.01 -6.32 7.72
N GLN A 148 -2.71 -5.58 6.87
CA GLN A 148 -4.10 -5.84 6.48
C GLN A 148 -4.25 -7.17 5.71
N ILE A 149 -3.34 -7.46 4.78
CA ILE A 149 -3.30 -8.75 4.09
C ILE A 149 -3.11 -9.91 5.09
N TYR A 150 -2.15 -9.78 6.02
CA TYR A 150 -1.93 -10.80 7.05
C TYR A 150 -3.17 -11.02 7.92
N ALA A 151 -3.88 -9.95 8.29
CA ALA A 151 -5.12 -10.05 9.05
C ALA A 151 -6.21 -10.81 8.28
N GLY A 152 -6.37 -10.53 6.98
CA GLY A 152 -7.27 -11.27 6.10
C GLY A 152 -6.92 -12.76 6.03
N LEU A 153 -5.65 -13.08 5.79
CA LEU A 153 -5.17 -14.46 5.76
C LEU A 153 -5.40 -15.18 7.09
N ALA A 154 -5.09 -14.55 8.22
CA ALA A 154 -5.32 -15.13 9.54
C ALA A 154 -6.82 -15.38 9.79
N GLY A 155 -7.68 -14.50 9.30
CA GLY A 155 -9.12 -14.61 9.45
C GLY A 155 -9.74 -15.82 8.76
N SER A 156 -9.07 -16.37 7.75
CA SER A 156 -9.57 -17.57 7.06
C SER A 156 -9.63 -18.81 7.96
N HIS A 157 -8.92 -18.82 9.10
CA HIS A 157 -8.91 -19.88 10.09
C HIS A 157 -9.32 -19.45 11.50
N ASP A 158 -9.97 -18.30 11.64
CA ASP A 158 -10.35 -17.75 12.94
C ASP A 158 -11.21 -18.74 13.76
N ALA A 159 -12.13 -19.44 13.12
CA ALA A 159 -12.97 -20.45 13.79
C ALA A 159 -12.18 -21.70 14.23
N GLU A 160 -11.18 -22.10 13.44
CA GLU A 160 -10.42 -23.34 13.66
C GLU A 160 -9.38 -23.20 14.75
N VAL A 161 -8.88 -22.01 15.06
CA VAL A 161 -7.89 -21.81 16.12
C VAL A 161 -8.48 -22.04 17.54
N GLY A 162 -9.81 -21.98 17.67
CA GLY A 162 -10.48 -22.25 18.94
C GLY A 162 -9.94 -21.41 20.11
N PRO A 163 -9.68 -22.03 21.31
CA PRO A 163 -9.20 -21.29 22.48
C PRO A 163 -7.85 -20.58 22.30
N TRP A 164 -7.02 -21.00 21.33
CA TRP A 164 -5.73 -20.37 21.05
C TRP A 164 -5.87 -18.93 20.53
N ARG A 165 -7.08 -18.54 20.10
CA ARG A 165 -7.40 -17.19 19.61
C ARG A 165 -6.95 -16.09 20.57
N GLU A 166 -7.08 -16.32 21.87
CA GLU A 166 -6.71 -15.33 22.92
C GLU A 166 -5.22 -14.95 22.89
N TYR A 167 -4.34 -15.82 22.33
CA TYR A 167 -2.90 -15.57 22.21
C TYR A 167 -2.48 -14.99 20.85
N LEU A 168 -3.41 -14.88 19.91
CA LEU A 168 -3.15 -14.48 18.53
C LEU A 168 -3.58 -13.02 18.29
N GLY A 169 -2.72 -12.08 18.67
CA GLY A 169 -3.01 -10.64 18.56
C GLY A 169 -3.46 -10.16 17.16
N ILE A 170 -3.11 -10.88 16.10
CA ILE A 170 -3.56 -10.57 14.75
C ILE A 170 -5.07 -10.76 14.57
N LEU A 171 -5.66 -11.77 15.23
CA LEU A 171 -7.10 -12.01 15.22
C LEU A 171 -7.86 -11.04 16.11
N LEU A 172 -7.27 -10.63 17.24
CA LEU A 172 -7.89 -9.68 18.17
C LEU A 172 -8.01 -8.28 17.55
N ARG A 173 -7.03 -7.85 16.74
CA ARG A 173 -7.07 -6.55 16.05
C ARG A 173 -8.15 -6.45 14.98
N ARG A 174 -8.67 -7.54 14.45
CA ARG A 174 -9.77 -7.56 13.47
C ARG A 174 -11.10 -7.07 14.03
N GLU A 175 -11.25 -7.03 15.35
CA GLU A 175 -12.46 -6.59 16.05
C GLU A 175 -12.45 -5.09 16.39
N ASP A 176 -11.31 -4.41 16.23
CA ASP A 176 -11.17 -2.97 16.48
C ASP A 176 -11.22 -2.17 15.18
N PRO A 177 -12.40 -1.65 14.77
CA PRO A 177 -12.54 -0.85 13.56
C PRO A 177 -11.81 0.50 13.65
N ALA A 178 -11.39 0.95 14.83
CA ALA A 178 -10.62 2.17 15.02
C ALA A 178 -9.15 2.00 14.56
N ALA A 179 -8.65 0.78 14.51
CA ALA A 179 -7.29 0.49 14.07
C ALA A 179 -7.09 0.58 12.54
N VAL A 180 -8.17 0.69 11.75
CA VAL A 180 -8.14 0.62 10.28
C VAL A 180 -8.57 1.92 9.60
N ALA A 181 -8.96 2.95 10.35
CA ALA A 181 -9.39 4.25 9.84
C ALA A 181 -8.20 5.22 9.70
N GLY A 182 -7.20 4.84 8.92
CA GLY A 182 -6.08 5.70 8.53
C GLY A 182 -6.11 6.02 7.04
#